data_0a0ea906e5970d6b9b151f1c295eb928
#
_entry.id   0a0ea906e5970d6b9b151f1c295eb928
#
_cell.length_a   1.000
_cell.length_b   1.000
_cell.length_c   1.000
_cell.angle_alpha   90.00
_cell.angle_beta   90.00
_cell.angle_gamma   90.00
#
_symmetry.space_group_name_H-M   'P 1'
#
loop_
_entity.id
_entity.type
_entity.pdbx_description
1 polymer ?
#
loop_
_entity_poly.entity_id
_entity_poly.type
_entity_poly.pdbx_seq_one_letter_code
_entity_poly.pdbx_strand_id
1 'polypeptide(L)'
;LPVKILDYDHIEFYVGNAKQSALYYQAAFGYEWIAYRGPETGCRDKVSYVLRQGKITLVLTAALSPEHEIARHVHLHGDGVKVLALWVDDAEKAFQTAIERGAEAAMKPVTLEDEHGTVKMAAIKTYGETWHTFVERSDYDGPFLPGFEARRSAYPAKPVGLKFVDHCVGNVELGAMNKWVKFYQDVMGFKLLITFDDKDISTEYTALMSKVVSNGNGYVKFPINEPAQGKKKSQIEEYLDFYRSAGVQHIAVATDDIIRTV
;
A
#
# COMPACT_ATOMS: atom_id res chain seq x y z
N LEU A 1 -14.42 -17.94 -8.64
CA LEU A 1 -13.02 -17.81 -9.01
C LEU A 1 -12.40 -16.67 -8.17
N PRO A 2 -11.12 -16.76 -7.76
CA PRO A 2 -10.47 -15.68 -7.03
C PRO A 2 -10.37 -14.41 -7.90
N VAL A 3 -10.23 -13.24 -7.27
CA VAL A 3 -9.83 -12.02 -7.96
C VAL A 3 -8.43 -12.25 -8.55
N LYS A 4 -8.27 -12.04 -9.85
CA LYS A 4 -7.01 -12.31 -10.52
C LYS A 4 -6.05 -11.13 -10.36
N ILE A 5 -5.23 -11.22 -9.33
CA ILE A 5 -4.19 -10.25 -9.02
C ILE A 5 -2.87 -10.77 -9.56
N LEU A 6 -2.16 -9.93 -10.32
CA LEU A 6 -0.89 -10.27 -10.95
C LEU A 6 0.29 -9.97 -10.04
N ASP A 7 0.34 -8.75 -9.46
CA ASP A 7 1.40 -8.27 -8.57
C ASP A 7 0.90 -7.03 -7.79
N TYR A 8 1.76 -6.44 -6.96
CA TYR A 8 1.58 -5.07 -6.50
C TYR A 8 1.74 -4.10 -7.68
N ASP A 9 0.85 -3.11 -7.81
CA ASP A 9 1.00 -2.02 -8.77
C ASP A 9 1.84 -0.89 -8.16
N HIS A 10 1.37 -0.34 -7.06
CA HIS A 10 2.06 0.69 -6.29
C HIS A 10 1.56 0.74 -4.84
N ILE A 11 2.30 1.46 -4.01
CA ILE A 11 1.90 1.76 -2.64
C ILE A 11 1.83 3.28 -2.51
N GLU A 12 0.65 3.81 -2.14
CA GLU A 12 0.45 5.23 -1.95
C GLU A 12 0.42 5.59 -0.47
N PHE A 13 1.27 6.54 -0.11
CA PHE A 13 1.31 7.17 1.20
C PHE A 13 0.58 8.51 1.15
N TYR A 14 -0.21 8.80 2.16
CA TYR A 14 -0.60 10.16 2.49
C TYR A 14 0.41 10.73 3.47
N VAL A 15 0.99 11.88 3.11
CA VAL A 15 2.10 12.51 3.85
C VAL A 15 1.85 13.99 4.04
N GLY A 16 2.48 14.58 5.05
CA GLY A 16 2.37 16.02 5.32
C GLY A 16 3.11 16.87 4.29
N ASN A 17 4.23 16.37 3.74
CA ASN A 17 5.00 17.06 2.69
C ASN A 17 5.54 16.06 1.68
N ALA A 18 4.88 15.97 0.52
CA ALA A 18 5.23 14.98 -0.50
C ALA A 18 6.64 15.17 -1.08
N LYS A 19 7.10 16.41 -1.27
CA LYS A 19 8.44 16.67 -1.82
C LYS A 19 9.55 16.29 -0.84
N GLN A 20 9.39 16.61 0.44
CA GLN A 20 10.36 16.21 1.46
C GLN A 20 10.40 14.69 1.62
N SER A 21 9.24 14.03 1.65
CA SER A 21 9.15 12.57 1.69
C SER A 21 9.82 11.92 0.47
N ALA A 22 9.57 12.46 -0.73
CA ALA A 22 10.21 11.98 -1.96
C ALA A 22 11.74 12.10 -1.92
N LEU A 23 12.26 13.22 -1.41
CA LEU A 23 13.70 13.40 -1.22
C LEU A 23 14.28 12.45 -0.18
N TYR A 24 13.53 12.17 0.90
CA TYR A 24 13.95 11.20 1.92
C TYR A 24 14.09 9.79 1.33
N TYR A 25 13.07 9.29 0.64
CA TYR A 25 13.13 7.95 0.03
C TYR A 25 14.18 7.85 -1.07
N GLN A 26 14.43 8.94 -1.80
CA GLN A 26 15.52 8.99 -2.76
C GLN A 26 16.90 8.95 -2.07
N ALA A 27 17.11 9.78 -1.06
CA ALA A 27 18.41 9.90 -0.39
C ALA A 27 18.73 8.67 0.48
N ALA A 28 17.75 8.18 1.24
CA ALA A 28 17.96 7.08 2.19
C ALA A 28 17.89 5.69 1.53
N PHE A 29 17.02 5.50 0.53
CA PHE A 29 16.75 4.18 -0.07
C PHE A 29 17.11 4.10 -1.56
N GLY A 30 17.49 5.20 -2.20
CA GLY A 30 17.91 5.19 -3.60
C GLY A 30 16.77 5.05 -4.61
N TYR A 31 15.54 5.45 -4.26
CA TYR A 31 14.45 5.51 -5.23
C TYR A 31 14.66 6.63 -6.25
N GLU A 32 14.29 6.38 -7.50
CA GLU A 32 14.27 7.38 -8.56
C GLU A 32 12.88 8.04 -8.65
N TRP A 33 12.83 9.36 -8.86
CA TRP A 33 11.59 10.04 -9.24
C TRP A 33 11.29 9.72 -10.71
N ILE A 34 10.09 9.26 -10.99
CA ILE A 34 9.67 8.90 -12.35
C ILE A 34 8.51 9.75 -12.86
N ALA A 35 7.61 10.20 -11.97
CA ALA A 35 6.45 10.98 -12.35
C ALA A 35 6.01 11.94 -11.25
N TYR A 36 5.19 12.91 -11.64
CA TYR A 36 4.65 13.95 -10.78
C TYR A 36 3.25 14.36 -11.24
N ARG A 37 2.41 14.71 -10.28
CA ARG A 37 1.13 15.38 -10.49
C ARG A 37 0.96 16.46 -9.42
N GLY A 38 0.59 17.67 -9.83
CA GLY A 38 0.44 18.79 -8.92
C GLY A 38 -0.01 20.06 -9.67
N PRO A 39 0.18 21.25 -9.09
CA PRO A 39 -0.26 22.51 -9.69
C PRO A 39 0.24 22.73 -11.12
N GLU A 40 1.48 22.34 -11.41
CA GLU A 40 2.10 22.48 -12.73
C GLU A 40 1.47 21.56 -13.79
N THR A 41 0.82 20.48 -13.37
CA THR A 41 0.09 19.55 -14.24
C THR A 41 -1.44 19.75 -14.15
N GLY A 42 -1.89 20.88 -13.58
CA GLY A 42 -3.31 21.23 -13.46
C GLY A 42 -4.04 20.68 -12.23
N CYS A 43 -3.38 19.89 -11.37
CA CYS A 43 -3.95 19.36 -10.13
C CYS A 43 -3.67 20.34 -8.97
N ARG A 44 -4.68 21.12 -8.53
CA ARG A 44 -4.48 22.22 -7.58
C ARG A 44 -4.85 21.90 -6.14
N ASP A 45 -5.42 20.74 -5.88
CA ASP A 45 -5.90 20.31 -4.55
C ASP A 45 -4.90 19.40 -3.82
N LYS A 46 -4.02 18.74 -4.57
CA LYS A 46 -3.00 17.83 -4.04
C LYS A 46 -1.77 17.77 -4.92
N VAL A 47 -0.70 17.21 -4.37
CA VAL A 47 0.55 16.96 -5.07
C VAL A 47 1.01 15.54 -4.82
N SER A 48 1.46 14.85 -5.86
CA SER A 48 1.96 13.47 -5.79
C SER A 48 3.30 13.35 -6.50
N TYR A 49 4.26 12.71 -5.82
CA TYR A 49 5.53 12.26 -6.40
C TYR A 49 5.53 10.75 -6.52
N VAL A 50 5.91 10.24 -7.67
CA VAL A 50 6.01 8.81 -7.94
C VAL A 50 7.48 8.41 -8.02
N LEU A 51 7.86 7.44 -7.20
CA LEU A 51 9.22 6.95 -7.07
C LEU A 51 9.29 5.48 -7.43
N ARG A 52 10.41 5.05 -8.02
CA ARG A 52 10.62 3.64 -8.39
C ARG A 52 12.02 3.16 -8.05
N GLN A 53 12.11 1.94 -7.58
CA GLN A 53 13.34 1.14 -7.55
C GLN A 53 13.00 -0.32 -7.80
N GLY A 54 13.64 -0.95 -8.79
CA GLY A 54 13.25 -2.29 -9.24
C GLY A 54 11.79 -2.32 -9.67
N LYS A 55 11.02 -3.24 -9.11
CA LYS A 55 9.56 -3.34 -9.32
C LYS A 55 8.73 -2.57 -8.27
N ILE A 56 9.38 -1.87 -7.35
CA ILE A 56 8.70 -1.16 -6.27
C ILE A 56 8.33 0.24 -6.76
N THR A 57 7.06 0.58 -6.75
CA THR A 57 6.57 1.93 -7.04
C THR A 57 5.90 2.50 -5.79
N LEU A 58 6.40 3.64 -5.31
CA LEU A 58 5.83 4.41 -4.21
C LEU A 58 5.20 5.68 -4.76
N VAL A 59 4.04 6.05 -4.22
CA VAL A 59 3.38 7.33 -4.51
C VAL A 59 3.27 8.09 -3.20
N LEU A 60 3.82 9.31 -3.17
CA LEU A 60 3.80 10.17 -1.98
C LEU A 60 2.89 11.35 -2.27
N THR A 61 1.74 11.39 -1.62
CA THR A 61 0.68 12.36 -1.90
C THR A 61 0.41 13.22 -0.67
N ALA A 62 0.42 14.55 -0.86
CA ALA A 62 0.07 15.54 0.15
C ALA A 62 -1.05 16.45 -0.34
N ALA A 63 -1.90 16.90 0.59
CA ALA A 63 -2.89 17.93 0.32
C ALA A 63 -2.23 19.29 0.11
N LEU A 64 -2.85 20.14 -0.71
CA LEU A 64 -2.52 21.54 -0.89
C LEU A 64 -3.52 22.49 -0.17
N SER A 65 -4.53 21.91 0.49
CA SER A 65 -5.51 22.61 1.32
C SER A 65 -5.71 21.86 2.64
N PRO A 66 -5.85 22.55 3.78
CA PRO A 66 -6.10 21.94 5.08
C PRO A 66 -7.48 21.27 5.17
N GLU A 67 -8.44 21.65 4.33
CA GLU A 67 -9.79 21.05 4.28
C GLU A 67 -9.85 19.76 3.47
N HIS A 68 -8.78 19.43 2.74
CA HIS A 68 -8.74 18.21 1.93
C HIS A 68 -8.73 16.95 2.81
N GLU A 69 -9.37 15.87 2.35
CA GLU A 69 -9.42 14.59 3.08
C GLU A 69 -8.02 14.03 3.40
N ILE A 70 -7.03 14.25 2.54
CA ILE A 70 -5.63 13.85 2.76
C ILE A 70 -5.06 14.59 3.98
N ALA A 71 -5.33 15.89 4.13
CA ALA A 71 -4.89 16.67 5.29
C ALA A 71 -5.53 16.14 6.58
N ARG A 72 -6.83 15.81 6.56
CA ARG A 72 -7.54 15.17 7.68
C ARG A 72 -6.91 13.82 8.04
N HIS A 73 -6.62 12.98 7.04
CA HIS A 73 -5.99 11.69 7.25
C HIS A 73 -4.61 11.83 7.92
N VAL A 74 -3.76 12.73 7.42
CA VAL A 74 -2.43 12.99 7.99
C VAL A 74 -2.54 13.60 9.40
N HIS A 75 -3.50 14.47 9.65
CA HIS A 75 -3.75 15.01 10.99
C HIS A 75 -4.12 13.92 12.01
N LEU A 76 -4.91 12.94 11.59
CA LEU A 76 -5.37 11.84 12.45
C LEU A 76 -4.29 10.79 12.68
N HIS A 77 -3.59 10.39 11.61
CA HIS A 77 -2.73 9.20 11.60
C HIS A 77 -1.22 9.53 11.55
N GLY A 78 -0.84 10.74 11.17
CA GLY A 78 0.51 11.03 10.69
C GLY A 78 0.71 10.55 9.25
N ASP A 79 1.95 10.57 8.78
CA ASP A 79 2.31 9.99 7.48
C ASP A 79 2.11 8.47 7.50
N GLY A 80 1.45 7.93 6.49
CA GLY A 80 1.18 6.50 6.45
C GLY A 80 0.62 6.01 5.12
N VAL A 81 0.52 4.71 4.97
CA VAL A 81 -0.02 4.05 3.77
C VAL A 81 -1.54 4.23 3.71
N LYS A 82 -2.01 4.80 2.62
CA LYS A 82 -3.45 4.88 2.30
C LYS A 82 -3.89 3.76 1.38
N VAL A 83 -3.07 3.44 0.37
CA VAL A 83 -3.45 2.51 -0.69
C VAL A 83 -2.38 1.45 -0.89
N LEU A 84 -2.80 0.20 -0.88
CA LEU A 84 -2.08 -0.94 -1.42
C LEU A 84 -2.71 -1.28 -2.77
N ALA A 85 -2.17 -0.72 -3.85
CA ALA A 85 -2.68 -0.93 -5.19
C ALA A 85 -2.19 -2.26 -5.78
N LEU A 86 -3.10 -2.96 -6.42
CA LEU A 86 -2.91 -4.30 -6.96
C LEU A 86 -3.10 -4.29 -8.47
N TRP A 87 -2.11 -4.77 -9.19
CA TRP A 87 -2.20 -4.94 -10.64
C TRP A 87 -3.11 -6.12 -10.98
N VAL A 88 -4.11 -5.87 -11.81
CA VAL A 88 -5.10 -6.85 -12.26
C VAL A 88 -5.22 -6.84 -13.78
N ASP A 89 -5.77 -7.91 -14.34
CA ASP A 89 -6.07 -7.98 -15.78
C ASP A 89 -7.41 -7.33 -16.17
N ASP A 90 -8.34 -7.17 -15.22
CA ASP A 90 -9.65 -6.56 -15.41
C ASP A 90 -10.11 -5.91 -14.09
N ALA A 91 -10.01 -4.58 -14.01
CA ALA A 91 -10.30 -3.83 -12.79
C ALA A 91 -11.80 -3.80 -12.46
N GLU A 92 -12.66 -3.74 -13.47
CA GLU A 92 -14.12 -3.72 -13.27
C GLU A 92 -14.60 -5.07 -12.75
N LYS A 93 -14.15 -6.16 -13.35
CA LYS A 93 -14.48 -7.52 -12.91
C LYS A 93 -13.93 -7.83 -11.53
N ALA A 94 -12.71 -7.39 -11.21
CA ALA A 94 -12.12 -7.53 -9.88
C ALA A 94 -12.97 -6.82 -8.82
N PHE A 95 -13.39 -5.58 -9.10
CA PHE A 95 -14.26 -4.80 -8.24
C PHE A 95 -15.63 -5.46 -8.07
N GLN A 96 -16.33 -5.81 -9.16
CA GLN A 96 -17.64 -6.46 -9.09
C GLN A 96 -17.58 -7.76 -8.27
N THR A 97 -16.58 -8.59 -8.54
CA THR A 97 -16.38 -9.84 -7.78
C THR A 97 -16.21 -9.57 -6.27
N ALA A 98 -15.44 -8.55 -5.90
CA ALA A 98 -15.23 -8.18 -4.51
C ALA A 98 -16.53 -7.66 -3.85
N ILE A 99 -17.28 -6.79 -4.53
CA ILE A 99 -18.55 -6.24 -4.03
C ILE A 99 -19.60 -7.34 -3.85
N GLU A 100 -19.77 -8.22 -4.83
CA GLU A 100 -20.70 -9.38 -4.73
C GLU A 100 -20.38 -10.28 -3.53
N ARG A 101 -19.13 -10.31 -3.09
CA ARG A 101 -18.66 -11.07 -1.93
C ARG A 101 -18.62 -10.27 -0.63
N GLY A 102 -19.18 -9.06 -0.63
CA GLY A 102 -19.37 -8.26 0.58
C GLY A 102 -18.30 -7.23 0.86
N ALA A 103 -17.41 -6.90 -0.09
CA ALA A 103 -16.51 -5.76 0.06
C ALA A 103 -17.29 -4.43 0.06
N GLU A 104 -16.79 -3.46 0.80
CA GLU A 104 -17.29 -2.09 0.76
C GLU A 104 -16.52 -1.30 -0.32
N ALA A 105 -17.27 -0.63 -1.21
CA ALA A 105 -16.68 0.20 -2.25
C ALA A 105 -15.97 1.43 -1.64
N ALA A 106 -14.75 1.69 -2.08
CA ALA A 106 -14.02 2.93 -1.81
C ALA A 106 -14.05 3.86 -3.03
N MET A 107 -13.90 3.29 -4.23
CA MET A 107 -13.99 4.02 -5.50
C MET A 107 -14.65 3.10 -6.55
N LYS A 108 -15.72 3.56 -7.15
CA LYS A 108 -16.36 2.84 -8.27
C LYS A 108 -15.41 2.77 -9.48
N PRO A 109 -15.61 1.82 -10.40
CA PRO A 109 -14.79 1.73 -11.60
C PRO A 109 -14.77 3.05 -12.37
N VAL A 110 -13.55 3.49 -12.71
CA VAL A 110 -13.28 4.68 -13.52
C VAL A 110 -12.28 4.33 -14.61
N THR A 111 -12.42 4.98 -15.75
CA THR A 111 -11.46 4.92 -16.86
C THR A 111 -10.75 6.26 -16.94
N LEU A 112 -9.43 6.22 -16.89
CA LEU A 112 -8.54 7.37 -17.08
C LEU A 112 -7.87 7.22 -18.44
N GLU A 113 -7.70 8.32 -19.17
CA GLU A 113 -7.15 8.33 -20.53
C GLU A 113 -6.29 9.57 -20.76
N ASP A 114 -5.19 9.41 -21.47
CA ASP A 114 -4.36 10.48 -22.05
C ASP A 114 -3.72 9.99 -23.36
N GLU A 115 -2.73 10.73 -23.90
CA GLU A 115 -2.03 10.38 -25.14
C GLU A 115 -1.23 9.06 -25.06
N HIS A 116 -1.00 8.54 -23.86
CA HIS A 116 -0.28 7.28 -23.61
C HIS A 116 -1.20 6.07 -23.48
N GLY A 117 -2.52 6.25 -23.60
CA GLY A 117 -3.49 5.17 -23.54
C GLY A 117 -4.45 5.25 -22.36
N THR A 118 -4.89 4.09 -21.90
CA THR A 118 -6.00 3.97 -20.96
C THR A 118 -5.62 3.15 -19.73
N VAL A 119 -6.02 3.62 -18.54
CA VAL A 119 -5.95 2.87 -17.28
C VAL A 119 -7.34 2.79 -16.69
N LYS A 120 -7.77 1.59 -16.28
CA LYS A 120 -8.99 1.41 -15.50
C LYS A 120 -8.66 1.12 -14.05
N MET A 121 -9.41 1.73 -13.16
CA MET A 121 -9.20 1.62 -11.71
C MET A 121 -10.51 1.49 -10.97
N ALA A 122 -10.49 0.75 -9.87
CA ALA A 122 -11.56 0.71 -8.89
C ALA A 122 -10.95 0.40 -7.52
N ALA A 123 -11.64 0.72 -6.42
CA ALA A 123 -11.08 0.44 -5.10
C ALA A 123 -12.13 -0.08 -4.11
N ILE A 124 -11.68 -0.94 -3.22
CA ILE A 124 -12.43 -1.44 -2.07
C ILE A 124 -11.73 -1.05 -0.77
N LYS A 125 -12.52 -0.94 0.29
CA LYS A 125 -11.99 -0.73 1.65
C LYS A 125 -11.45 -2.04 2.23
N THR A 126 -10.41 -1.93 3.03
CA THR A 126 -9.91 -2.99 3.91
C THR A 126 -9.83 -2.46 5.35
N TYR A 127 -8.95 -2.96 6.19
CA TYR A 127 -8.85 -2.56 7.60
C TYR A 127 -8.54 -1.06 7.76
N GLY A 128 -9.12 -0.45 8.78
CA GLY A 128 -8.96 0.98 9.08
C GLY A 128 -9.43 1.87 7.94
N GLU A 129 -8.60 2.83 7.56
CA GLU A 129 -8.84 3.70 6.40
C GLU A 129 -8.05 3.26 5.14
N THR A 130 -7.49 2.06 5.13
CA THR A 130 -6.69 1.50 4.04
C THR A 130 -7.58 1.02 2.88
N TRP A 131 -7.12 1.25 1.65
CA TRP A 131 -7.79 0.79 0.43
C TRP A 131 -6.95 -0.21 -0.34
N HIS A 132 -7.62 -1.12 -1.06
CA HIS A 132 -7.04 -1.83 -2.19
C HIS A 132 -7.60 -1.24 -3.47
N THR A 133 -6.72 -0.67 -4.29
CA THR A 133 -7.07 -0.19 -5.63
C THR A 133 -6.68 -1.26 -6.64
N PHE A 134 -7.63 -1.72 -7.44
CA PHE A 134 -7.38 -2.58 -8.60
C PHE A 134 -6.98 -1.69 -9.76
N VAL A 135 -5.85 -1.99 -10.41
CA VAL A 135 -5.29 -1.20 -11.52
C VAL A 135 -5.11 -2.09 -12.74
N GLU A 136 -5.83 -1.79 -13.81
CA GLU A 136 -5.69 -2.39 -15.13
C GLU A 136 -4.98 -1.39 -16.04
N ARG A 137 -3.76 -1.73 -16.48
CA ARG A 137 -2.89 -0.83 -17.24
C ARG A 137 -2.23 -1.46 -18.46
N SER A 138 -2.78 -2.55 -18.99
CA SER A 138 -2.23 -3.23 -20.15
C SER A 138 -2.14 -2.34 -21.40
N ASP A 139 -3.02 -1.34 -21.50
CA ASP A 139 -3.14 -0.44 -22.65
C ASP A 139 -2.59 0.96 -22.34
N TYR A 140 -1.57 1.04 -21.46
CA TYR A 140 -0.97 2.29 -21.04
C TYR A 140 0.56 2.22 -20.98
N ASP A 141 1.24 3.11 -21.71
CA ASP A 141 2.70 3.21 -21.78
C ASP A 141 3.29 4.52 -21.23
N GLY A 142 2.45 5.32 -20.53
CA GLY A 142 2.85 6.57 -19.89
C GLY A 142 3.69 6.37 -18.62
N PRO A 143 4.16 7.47 -18.02
CA PRO A 143 5.13 7.42 -16.91
C PRO A 143 4.59 6.75 -15.65
N PHE A 144 3.27 6.86 -15.38
CA PHE A 144 2.62 6.22 -14.22
C PHE A 144 1.12 6.00 -14.41
N LEU A 145 0.32 7.06 -14.38
CA LEU A 145 -1.13 7.07 -14.61
C LEU A 145 -1.48 8.31 -15.45
N PRO A 146 -2.61 8.31 -16.17
CA PRO A 146 -3.11 9.51 -16.84
C PRO A 146 -3.19 10.71 -15.90
N GLY A 147 -2.72 11.87 -16.36
CA GLY A 147 -2.62 13.10 -15.59
C GLY A 147 -1.33 13.25 -14.77
N PHE A 148 -0.42 12.28 -14.83
CA PHE A 148 0.94 12.39 -14.31
C PHE A 148 1.92 12.68 -15.44
N GLU A 149 2.85 13.61 -15.21
CA GLU A 149 3.94 13.92 -16.13
C GLU A 149 5.24 13.28 -15.67
N ALA A 150 6.08 12.86 -16.61
CA ALA A 150 7.41 12.37 -16.30
C ALA A 150 8.21 13.45 -15.58
N ARG A 151 8.79 13.09 -14.44
CA ARG A 151 9.61 14.02 -13.66
C ARG A 151 10.78 13.29 -13.00
N ARG A 152 11.96 13.91 -13.11
CA ARG A 152 13.17 13.45 -12.43
C ARG A 152 13.59 14.44 -11.35
N SER A 153 14.24 13.94 -10.32
CA SER A 153 14.88 14.78 -9.31
C SER A 153 16.09 15.50 -9.91
N ALA A 154 16.39 16.70 -9.37
CA ALA A 154 17.63 17.40 -9.68
C ALA A 154 18.88 16.68 -9.11
N TYR A 155 18.69 15.78 -8.16
CA TYR A 155 19.75 15.02 -7.52
C TYR A 155 19.76 13.57 -8.04
N PRO A 156 20.94 12.98 -8.28
CA PRO A 156 21.02 11.59 -8.71
C PRO A 156 20.57 10.65 -7.60
N ALA A 157 19.76 9.65 -7.96
CA ALA A 157 19.47 8.53 -7.07
C ALA A 157 20.67 7.58 -6.99
N LYS A 158 20.83 6.93 -5.85
CA LYS A 158 21.84 5.88 -5.62
C LYS A 158 21.11 4.60 -5.18
N PRO A 159 20.62 3.78 -6.13
CA PRO A 159 19.90 2.55 -5.80
C PRO A 159 20.70 1.63 -4.88
N VAL A 160 20.04 1.11 -3.85
CA VAL A 160 20.66 0.22 -2.85
C VAL A 160 20.37 -1.26 -3.10
N GLY A 161 19.76 -1.60 -4.24
CA GLY A 161 19.49 -2.98 -4.64
C GLY A 161 18.13 -3.52 -4.22
N LEU A 162 17.16 -2.66 -3.91
CA LEU A 162 15.77 -3.07 -3.66
C LEU A 162 15.12 -3.57 -4.95
N LYS A 163 14.39 -4.69 -4.89
CA LYS A 163 13.90 -5.40 -6.07
C LYS A 163 12.38 -5.37 -6.24
N PHE A 164 11.67 -5.83 -5.23
CA PHE A 164 10.21 -5.95 -5.26
C PHE A 164 9.65 -5.91 -3.84
N VAL A 165 8.35 -5.69 -3.73
CA VAL A 165 7.61 -5.81 -2.47
C VAL A 165 7.36 -7.29 -2.20
N ASP A 166 7.89 -7.81 -1.09
CA ASP A 166 7.64 -9.20 -0.68
C ASP A 166 6.29 -9.34 0.02
N HIS A 167 6.01 -8.46 0.99
CA HIS A 167 4.72 -8.42 1.67
C HIS A 167 4.44 -7.05 2.31
N CYS A 168 3.16 -6.79 2.60
CA CYS A 168 2.70 -5.63 3.36
C CYS A 168 1.91 -6.11 4.58
N VAL A 169 2.31 -5.66 5.77
CA VAL A 169 1.73 -6.10 7.04
C VAL A 169 0.68 -5.12 7.53
N GLY A 170 -0.52 -5.63 7.83
CA GLY A 170 -1.57 -4.90 8.51
C GLY A 170 -1.61 -5.20 10.00
N ASN A 171 -1.63 -4.16 10.84
CA ASN A 171 -1.95 -4.28 12.25
C ASN A 171 -3.43 -3.97 12.45
N VAL A 172 -4.11 -4.85 13.16
CA VAL A 172 -5.54 -4.72 13.47
C VAL A 172 -5.77 -4.85 14.97
N GLU A 173 -6.94 -4.43 15.42
CA GLU A 173 -7.35 -4.44 16.82
C GLU A 173 -7.40 -5.86 17.37
N LEU A 174 -7.27 -6.00 18.69
CA LEU A 174 -7.40 -7.29 19.38
C LEU A 174 -8.71 -7.99 19.00
N GLY A 175 -8.61 -9.24 18.56
CA GLY A 175 -9.76 -10.06 18.13
C GLY A 175 -10.20 -9.82 16.68
N ALA A 176 -9.59 -8.87 15.95
CA ALA A 176 -9.98 -8.55 14.57
C ALA A 176 -9.19 -9.32 13.50
N MET A 177 -8.09 -10.00 13.84
CA MET A 177 -7.25 -10.71 12.88
C MET A 177 -8.04 -11.73 12.06
N ASN A 178 -8.82 -12.58 12.71
CA ASN A 178 -9.59 -13.61 12.03
C ASN A 178 -10.69 -13.03 11.11
N LYS A 179 -11.29 -11.88 11.48
CA LYS A 179 -12.25 -11.15 10.64
C LYS A 179 -11.58 -10.73 9.33
N TRP A 180 -10.37 -10.17 9.39
CA TRP A 180 -9.67 -9.68 8.21
C TRP A 180 -9.06 -10.81 7.38
N VAL A 181 -8.56 -11.87 8.01
CA VAL A 181 -8.16 -13.10 7.30
C VAL A 181 -9.34 -13.66 6.51
N LYS A 182 -10.52 -13.75 7.13
CA LYS A 182 -11.75 -14.21 6.47
C LYS A 182 -12.16 -13.27 5.32
N PHE A 183 -12.03 -11.96 5.49
CA PHE A 183 -12.25 -10.99 4.40
C PHE A 183 -11.38 -11.32 3.18
N TYR A 184 -10.08 -11.51 3.34
CA TYR A 184 -9.20 -11.85 2.21
C TYR A 184 -9.54 -13.20 1.58
N GLN A 185 -9.96 -14.18 2.39
CA GLN A 185 -10.37 -15.49 1.88
C GLN A 185 -11.68 -15.41 1.09
N ASP A 186 -12.71 -14.80 1.67
CA ASP A 186 -14.06 -14.81 1.11
C ASP A 186 -14.20 -13.81 -0.05
N VAL A 187 -13.66 -12.60 0.11
CA VAL A 187 -13.80 -11.52 -0.86
C VAL A 187 -12.80 -11.66 -2.00
N MET A 188 -11.53 -11.82 -1.69
CA MET A 188 -10.46 -11.81 -2.70
C MET A 188 -10.03 -13.20 -3.14
N GLY A 189 -10.48 -14.27 -2.46
CA GLY A 189 -10.13 -15.64 -2.77
C GLY A 189 -8.71 -16.03 -2.39
N PHE A 190 -8.13 -15.31 -1.41
CA PHE A 190 -6.80 -15.63 -0.87
C PHE A 190 -6.84 -16.92 -0.03
N LYS A 191 -5.68 -17.50 0.17
CA LYS A 191 -5.50 -18.67 1.02
C LYS A 191 -4.67 -18.30 2.23
N LEU A 192 -4.97 -18.95 3.37
CA LEU A 192 -4.12 -18.89 4.55
C LEU A 192 -2.82 -19.64 4.23
N LEU A 193 -1.70 -18.95 4.34
CA LEU A 193 -0.37 -19.48 4.05
C LEU A 193 0.32 -19.99 5.33
N ILE A 194 0.37 -19.15 6.35
CA ILE A 194 1.06 -19.43 7.62
C ILE A 194 0.24 -18.82 8.76
N THR A 195 0.28 -19.47 9.93
CA THR A 195 -0.18 -18.94 11.21
C THR A 195 0.99 -18.92 12.17
N PHE A 196 1.21 -17.80 12.83
CA PHE A 196 2.11 -17.67 13.97
C PHE A 196 1.29 -17.37 15.21
N ASP A 197 1.48 -18.13 16.26
CA ASP A 197 0.85 -17.86 17.56
C ASP A 197 1.81 -17.08 18.49
N ASP A 198 1.33 -16.78 19.70
CA ASP A 198 2.08 -16.04 20.71
C ASP A 198 3.31 -16.80 21.24
N LYS A 199 3.43 -18.10 20.96
CA LYS A 199 4.61 -18.91 21.28
C LYS A 199 5.67 -18.82 20.20
N ASP A 200 5.25 -18.66 18.94
CA ASP A 200 6.15 -18.55 17.79
C ASP A 200 6.83 -17.18 17.74
N ILE A 201 6.05 -16.11 18.05
CA ILE A 201 6.53 -14.73 18.01
C ILE A 201 6.27 -14.06 19.36
N SER A 202 7.18 -14.30 20.28
CA SER A 202 7.14 -13.67 21.60
C SER A 202 8.53 -13.31 22.10
N THR A 203 8.58 -12.25 22.90
CA THR A 203 9.69 -11.95 23.77
C THR A 203 9.29 -12.22 25.21
N GLU A 204 10.20 -12.13 26.17
CA GLU A 204 9.88 -12.28 27.60
C GLU A 204 8.74 -11.33 28.05
N TYR A 205 8.53 -10.21 27.33
CA TYR A 205 7.62 -9.14 27.74
C TYR A 205 6.47 -8.89 26.77
N THR A 206 6.63 -9.18 25.48
CA THR A 206 5.66 -8.85 24.45
C THR A 206 5.37 -10.05 23.55
N ALA A 207 4.13 -10.16 23.09
CA ALA A 207 3.69 -11.18 22.16
C ALA A 207 2.78 -10.57 21.08
N LEU A 208 2.70 -11.25 19.95
CA LEU A 208 1.75 -10.93 18.87
C LEU A 208 1.24 -12.22 18.24
N MET A 209 0.07 -12.13 17.62
CA MET A 209 -0.49 -13.16 16.76
C MET A 209 -0.48 -12.66 15.32
N SER A 210 -0.09 -13.53 14.39
CA SER A 210 -0.01 -13.20 12.97
C SER A 210 -0.55 -14.33 12.10
N LYS A 211 -1.31 -13.96 11.07
CA LYS A 211 -1.74 -14.88 10.02
C LYS A 211 -1.41 -14.26 8.66
N VAL A 212 -0.80 -15.05 7.79
CA VAL A 212 -0.40 -14.61 6.45
C VAL A 212 -1.39 -15.15 5.44
N VAL A 213 -2.02 -14.27 4.67
CA VAL A 213 -2.84 -14.62 3.52
C VAL A 213 -2.13 -14.29 2.22
N SER A 214 -2.35 -15.09 1.19
CA SER A 214 -1.72 -14.95 -0.13
C SER A 214 -2.70 -15.29 -1.25
N ASN A 215 -2.55 -14.62 -2.41
CA ASN A 215 -3.31 -14.96 -3.61
C ASN A 215 -2.81 -16.25 -4.30
N GLY A 216 -1.71 -16.84 -3.82
CA GLY A 216 -1.19 -18.12 -4.30
C GLY A 216 -0.25 -18.04 -5.50
N ASN A 217 0.02 -16.86 -6.05
CA ASN A 217 0.98 -16.70 -7.16
C ASN A 217 2.43 -16.45 -6.69
N GLY A 218 2.65 -16.34 -5.37
CA GLY A 218 3.97 -16.08 -4.78
C GLY A 218 4.35 -14.59 -4.67
N TYR A 219 3.62 -13.68 -5.32
CA TYR A 219 3.97 -12.26 -5.37
C TYR A 219 3.21 -11.41 -4.36
N VAL A 220 1.97 -11.76 -3.99
CA VAL A 220 1.14 -10.95 -3.11
C VAL A 220 0.83 -11.67 -1.81
N LYS A 221 1.31 -11.11 -0.70
CA LYS A 221 1.14 -11.65 0.66
C LYS A 221 0.78 -10.51 1.61
N PHE A 222 -0.20 -10.75 2.47
CA PHE A 222 -0.60 -9.84 3.53
C PHE A 222 -0.60 -10.56 4.89
N PRO A 223 0.46 -10.40 5.69
CA PRO A 223 0.41 -10.72 7.10
C PRO A 223 -0.55 -9.77 7.83
N ILE A 224 -1.41 -10.33 8.67
CA ILE A 224 -2.35 -9.59 9.51
C ILE A 224 -1.99 -9.89 10.96
N ASN A 225 -1.63 -8.85 11.70
CA ASN A 225 -1.20 -8.95 13.09
C ASN A 225 -2.28 -8.39 14.01
N GLU A 226 -2.48 -9.05 15.16
CA GLU A 226 -3.21 -8.49 16.28
C GLU A 226 -2.36 -8.58 17.56
N PRO A 227 -2.64 -7.74 18.59
CA PRO A 227 -1.97 -7.86 19.88
C PRO A 227 -2.23 -9.23 20.52
N ALA A 228 -1.26 -9.75 21.25
CA ALA A 228 -1.45 -10.88 22.15
C ALA A 228 -1.18 -10.46 23.60
N GLN A 229 -1.70 -11.22 24.56
CA GLN A 229 -1.48 -10.91 25.97
C GLN A 229 0.01 -11.03 26.32
N GLY A 230 0.59 -9.97 26.87
CA GLY A 230 1.97 -9.88 27.30
C GLY A 230 2.12 -9.07 28.59
N LYS A 231 3.31 -9.11 29.17
CA LYS A 231 3.61 -8.34 30.40
C LYS A 231 3.74 -6.83 30.14
N LYS A 232 4.03 -6.46 28.90
CA LYS A 232 4.17 -5.06 28.43
C LYS A 232 3.36 -4.87 27.18
N LYS A 233 3.04 -3.61 26.86
CA LYS A 233 2.40 -3.17 25.63
C LYS A 233 3.20 -3.66 24.42
N SER A 234 2.55 -4.33 23.49
CA SER A 234 3.20 -4.83 22.27
C SER A 234 3.40 -3.69 21.25
N GLN A 235 4.32 -3.89 20.30
CA GLN A 235 4.50 -2.96 19.18
C GLN A 235 3.22 -2.79 18.36
N ILE A 236 2.35 -3.80 18.32
CA ILE A 236 1.06 -3.72 17.63
C ILE A 236 0.13 -2.74 18.36
N GLU A 237 0.06 -2.80 19.70
CA GLU A 237 -0.72 -1.86 20.51
C GLU A 237 -0.16 -0.43 20.42
N GLU A 238 1.16 -0.26 20.42
CA GLU A 238 1.80 1.04 20.24
C GLU A 238 1.45 1.66 18.88
N TYR A 239 1.47 0.85 17.82
CA TYR A 239 1.05 1.27 16.49
C TYR A 239 -0.41 1.71 16.47
N LEU A 240 -1.33 0.88 17.00
CA LEU A 240 -2.78 1.17 17.01
C LEU A 240 -3.10 2.45 17.78
N ASP A 241 -2.42 2.68 18.90
CA ASP A 241 -2.60 3.90 19.70
C ASP A 241 -2.08 5.15 19.00
N PHE A 242 -0.91 5.07 18.35
CA PHE A 242 -0.34 6.18 17.60
C PHE A 242 -1.16 6.48 16.35
N TYR A 243 -1.44 5.44 15.56
CA TYR A 243 -2.17 5.57 14.29
C TYR A 243 -3.67 5.80 14.49
N ARG A 244 -4.20 5.48 15.67
CA ARG A 244 -5.61 5.61 16.08
C ARG A 244 -6.58 4.76 15.28
N SER A 245 -6.10 3.75 14.58
CA SER A 245 -6.88 2.71 13.88
C SER A 245 -5.98 1.57 13.45
N ALA A 246 -6.59 0.51 12.88
CA ALA A 246 -5.87 -0.46 12.06
C ALA A 246 -5.22 0.24 10.85
N GLY A 247 -4.13 -0.33 10.35
CA GLY A 247 -3.43 0.21 9.18
C GLY A 247 -2.23 -0.64 8.79
N VAL A 248 -1.49 -0.19 7.78
CA VAL A 248 -0.26 -0.85 7.30
C VAL A 248 0.91 -0.48 8.21
N GLN A 249 1.44 -1.48 8.91
CA GLN A 249 2.56 -1.28 9.83
C GLN A 249 3.88 -1.16 9.09
N HIS A 250 4.16 -2.09 8.17
CA HIS A 250 5.39 -2.08 7.40
C HIS A 250 5.23 -2.72 6.02
N ILE A 251 6.19 -2.39 5.17
CA ILE A 251 6.36 -2.94 3.83
C ILE A 251 7.70 -3.66 3.81
N ALA A 252 7.68 -4.95 3.60
CA ALA A 252 8.90 -5.73 3.42
C ALA A 252 9.30 -5.74 1.94
N VAL A 253 10.54 -5.36 1.68
CA VAL A 253 11.10 -5.28 0.33
C VAL A 253 12.30 -6.22 0.22
N ALA A 254 12.41 -6.89 -0.93
CA ALA A 254 13.46 -7.86 -1.17
C ALA A 254 14.72 -7.20 -1.72
N THR A 255 15.87 -7.74 -1.32
CA THR A 255 17.20 -7.45 -1.87
C THR A 255 18.00 -8.74 -1.99
N ASP A 256 19.00 -8.78 -2.87
CA ASP A 256 19.91 -9.93 -2.96
C ASP A 256 21.07 -9.85 -1.94
N ASP A 257 21.37 -8.66 -1.43
CA ASP A 257 22.48 -8.41 -0.54
C ASP A 257 22.06 -7.43 0.56
N ILE A 258 21.58 -7.99 1.69
CA ILE A 258 21.11 -7.18 2.81
C ILE A 258 22.23 -6.35 3.45
N ILE A 259 23.45 -6.89 3.50
CA ILE A 259 24.59 -6.19 4.12
C ILE A 259 24.94 -4.93 3.32
N ARG A 260 24.92 -5.03 2.00
CA ARG A 260 25.18 -3.88 1.11
C ARG A 260 24.01 -2.88 1.11
N THR A 261 22.77 -3.38 1.26
CA THR A 261 21.57 -2.56 1.23
C THR A 261 21.43 -1.70 2.48
N VAL A 262 21.75 -2.24 3.66
CA VAL A 262 21.69 -1.58 4.97
C VAL A 262 23.02 -0.89 5.30
#